data_96e0d6cb4864ef3f4466fd286e7bd410
#
_entry.id   96e0d6cb4864ef3f4466fd286e7bd410
#
_cell.length_a   1.000
_cell.length_b   1.000
_cell.length_c   1.000
_cell.angle_alpha   90.00
_cell.angle_beta   90.00
_cell.angle_gamma   90.00
#
_symmetry.space_group_name_H-M   'P 1'
#
loop_
_entity.id
_entity.type
_entity.pdbx_description
1 polymer ?
#
loop_
_entity_poly.entity_id
_entity_poly.type
_entity_poly.pdbx_seq_one_letter_code
_entity_poly.pdbx_strand_id
1 'polypeptide(L)'
;YYISMSSLEEDKRLNSIDYLLQSCALVKALGGKRVIFHSGSCGKQSREEALEKALDTMARAVKACDEAGYGDCILCPETMGKVNQLGTLDEVLALCGVDERITPCIDFGHLYARSLGTQFAEGTAAADYAALLDTLQAGLGDERAKQFHAHFSRIAYTKGGEKCHLTFADTEYGPPHAPLLALLKERGLTPTIICESAGTQAEDAAELAKTYAAL
;
A
#
# COMPACT_ATOMS: atom_id res chain seq x y z
N TYR A 1 -11.60 2.38 12.97
CA TYR A 1 -11.99 0.99 12.66
C TYR A 1 -10.73 0.18 12.38
N TYR A 2 -10.67 -1.06 12.91
CA TYR A 2 -9.53 -1.95 12.66
C TYR A 2 -9.95 -3.03 11.66
N ILE A 3 -9.33 -3.03 10.49
CA ILE A 3 -9.41 -4.13 9.53
C ILE A 3 -8.40 -5.20 9.96
N SER A 4 -8.84 -6.43 10.12
CA SER A 4 -8.03 -7.57 10.55
C SER A 4 -8.42 -8.82 9.79
N MET A 5 -8.09 -8.84 8.49
CA MET A 5 -8.44 -9.96 7.60
C MET A 5 -7.78 -11.28 8.00
N SER A 6 -6.66 -11.21 8.72
CA SER A 6 -5.88 -12.37 9.18
C SER A 6 -6.26 -12.86 10.57
N SER A 7 -7.29 -12.30 11.22
CA SER A 7 -7.65 -12.67 12.59
C SER A 7 -8.00 -14.15 12.74
N LEU A 8 -7.59 -14.76 13.87
CA LEU A 8 -8.06 -16.09 14.27
C LEU A 8 -9.57 -16.08 14.62
N GLU A 9 -10.07 -14.93 15.08
CA GLU A 9 -11.46 -14.73 15.44
C GLU A 9 -12.29 -14.42 14.20
N GLU A 10 -13.23 -15.32 13.85
CA GLU A 10 -14.09 -15.19 12.67
C GLU A 10 -14.89 -13.88 12.70
N ASP A 11 -15.44 -13.50 13.86
CA ASP A 11 -16.21 -12.25 13.99
C ASP A 11 -15.39 -11.00 13.62
N LYS A 12 -14.08 -10.99 13.91
CA LYS A 12 -13.21 -9.88 13.53
C LYS A 12 -12.98 -9.83 12.01
N ARG A 13 -12.91 -10.97 11.36
CA ARG A 13 -12.81 -11.04 9.90
C ARG A 13 -14.11 -10.57 9.24
N LEU A 14 -15.27 -11.00 9.76
CA LEU A 14 -16.58 -10.53 9.29
C LEU A 14 -16.74 -9.02 9.47
N ASN A 15 -16.42 -8.49 10.65
CA ASN A 15 -16.43 -7.06 10.89
C ASN A 15 -15.50 -6.29 9.94
N SER A 16 -14.38 -6.89 9.54
CA SER A 16 -13.48 -6.28 8.56
C SER A 16 -14.14 -6.14 7.20
N ILE A 17 -14.92 -7.14 6.77
CA ILE A 17 -15.71 -7.07 5.53
C ILE A 17 -16.76 -5.96 5.64
N ASP A 18 -17.49 -5.87 6.76
CA ASP A 18 -18.48 -4.82 6.99
C ASP A 18 -17.87 -3.41 6.93
N TYR A 19 -16.67 -3.22 7.47
CA TYR A 19 -15.95 -1.94 7.39
C TYR A 19 -15.54 -1.60 5.96
N LEU A 20 -15.14 -2.60 5.16
CA LEU A 20 -14.86 -2.37 3.74
C LEU A 20 -16.13 -1.97 2.98
N LEU A 21 -17.27 -2.62 3.23
CA LEU A 21 -18.56 -2.23 2.63
C LEU A 21 -18.96 -0.80 3.00
N GLN A 22 -18.82 -0.41 4.27
CA GLN A 22 -19.07 0.97 4.72
C GLN A 22 -18.14 1.96 4.02
N SER A 23 -16.85 1.60 3.84
CA SER A 23 -15.88 2.43 3.13
C SER A 23 -16.21 2.54 1.65
N CYS A 24 -16.66 1.46 1.00
CA CYS A 24 -17.15 1.49 -0.38
C CYS A 24 -18.37 2.41 -0.54
N ALA A 25 -19.33 2.32 0.38
CA ALA A 25 -20.50 3.21 0.38
C ALA A 25 -20.07 4.68 0.48
N LEU A 26 -19.16 4.99 1.40
CA LEU A 26 -18.67 6.35 1.62
C LEU A 26 -17.87 6.87 0.42
N VAL A 27 -16.93 6.10 -0.11
CA VAL A 27 -16.10 6.53 -1.24
C VAL A 27 -16.94 6.78 -2.50
N LYS A 28 -17.98 5.96 -2.75
CA LYS A 28 -18.94 6.19 -3.84
C LYS A 28 -19.74 7.47 -3.63
N ALA A 29 -20.21 7.73 -2.41
CA ALA A 29 -20.94 8.97 -2.10
C ALA A 29 -20.07 10.23 -2.31
N LEU A 30 -18.76 10.11 -2.15
CA LEU A 30 -17.77 11.18 -2.40
C LEU A 30 -17.30 11.25 -3.86
N GLY A 31 -17.79 10.38 -4.75
CA GLY A 31 -17.38 10.33 -6.16
C GLY A 31 -16.04 9.63 -6.40
N GLY A 32 -15.48 8.97 -5.38
CA GLY A 32 -14.26 8.17 -5.48
C GLY A 32 -14.53 6.72 -5.84
N LYS A 33 -13.44 5.93 -5.94
CA LYS A 33 -13.52 4.49 -6.24
C LYS A 33 -12.58 3.62 -5.42
N ARG A 34 -11.48 4.16 -4.89
CA ARG A 34 -10.43 3.38 -4.23
C ARG A 34 -10.61 3.37 -2.72
N VAL A 35 -10.56 2.18 -2.14
CA VAL A 35 -10.59 1.94 -0.69
C VAL A 35 -9.28 1.31 -0.30
N ILE A 36 -8.43 2.08 0.38
CA ILE A 36 -7.14 1.63 0.87
C ILE A 36 -7.33 1.05 2.27
N PHE A 37 -6.67 -0.05 2.58
CA PHE A 37 -6.79 -0.69 3.88
C PHE A 37 -5.57 -1.55 4.25
N HIS A 38 -5.34 -1.70 5.54
CA HIS A 38 -4.35 -2.62 6.11
C HIS A 38 -4.90 -4.04 6.17
N SER A 39 -4.13 -5.03 5.72
CA SER A 39 -4.60 -6.42 5.61
C SER A 39 -4.62 -7.18 6.94
N GLY A 40 -4.06 -6.62 8.00
CA GLY A 40 -4.01 -7.23 9.33
C GLY A 40 -2.59 -7.53 9.81
N SER A 41 -2.46 -8.42 10.77
CA SER A 41 -1.18 -8.78 11.37
C SER A 41 -1.06 -10.28 11.60
N CYS A 42 0.17 -10.76 11.75
CA CYS A 42 0.41 -12.17 12.08
C CYS A 42 -0.07 -12.54 13.49
N GLY A 43 -0.05 -11.57 14.43
CA GLY A 43 -0.42 -11.86 15.83
C GLY A 43 0.50 -12.93 16.40
N LYS A 44 -0.10 -14.08 16.79
CA LYS A 44 0.59 -15.27 17.29
C LYS A 44 0.70 -16.39 16.23
N GLN A 45 0.23 -16.16 15.02
CA GLN A 45 0.24 -17.11 13.90
C GLN A 45 1.58 -17.05 13.16
N SER A 46 1.88 -18.08 12.39
CA SER A 46 2.89 -17.95 11.35
C SER A 46 2.44 -16.95 10.28
N ARG A 47 3.37 -16.44 9.52
CA ARG A 47 3.07 -15.48 8.43
C ARG A 47 2.21 -16.12 7.35
N GLU A 48 2.49 -17.39 7.05
CA GLU A 48 1.77 -18.21 6.06
C GLU A 48 0.31 -18.42 6.49
N GLU A 49 0.08 -18.83 7.75
CA GLU A 49 -1.27 -19.00 8.30
C GLU A 49 -2.08 -17.69 8.32
N ALA A 50 -1.43 -16.57 8.65
CA ALA A 50 -2.06 -15.27 8.63
C ALA A 50 -2.43 -14.83 7.20
N LEU A 51 -1.55 -15.07 6.23
CA LEU A 51 -1.80 -14.76 4.82
C LEU A 51 -2.94 -15.62 4.26
N GLU A 52 -2.98 -16.92 4.55
CA GLU A 52 -4.06 -17.81 4.11
C GLU A 52 -5.44 -17.29 4.56
N LYS A 53 -5.56 -16.87 5.85
CA LYS A 53 -6.80 -16.28 6.36
C LYS A 53 -7.13 -14.94 5.70
N ALA A 54 -6.13 -14.12 5.42
CA ALA A 54 -6.33 -12.85 4.74
C ALA A 54 -6.82 -13.05 3.31
N LEU A 55 -6.31 -14.05 2.59
CA LEU A 55 -6.76 -14.42 1.24
C LEU A 55 -8.22 -14.91 1.24
N ASP A 56 -8.60 -15.79 2.18
CA ASP A 56 -9.98 -16.22 2.35
C ASP A 56 -10.92 -15.03 2.63
N THR A 57 -10.53 -14.17 3.59
CA THR A 57 -11.33 -13.00 3.94
C THR A 57 -11.44 -12.01 2.78
N MET A 58 -10.38 -11.85 1.99
CA MET A 58 -10.38 -10.99 0.80
C MET A 58 -11.34 -11.51 -0.28
N ALA A 59 -11.32 -12.81 -0.55
CA ALA A 59 -12.25 -13.41 -1.51
C ALA A 59 -13.72 -13.20 -1.08
N ARG A 60 -13.99 -13.33 0.22
CA ARG A 60 -15.32 -13.07 0.80
C ARG A 60 -15.70 -11.59 0.74
N ALA A 61 -14.73 -10.68 0.94
CA ALA A 61 -14.96 -9.23 0.83
C ALA A 61 -15.32 -8.83 -0.60
N VAL A 62 -14.60 -9.35 -1.60
CA VAL A 62 -14.91 -9.11 -3.02
C VAL A 62 -16.35 -9.54 -3.33
N LYS A 63 -16.72 -10.76 -2.93
CA LYS A 63 -18.08 -11.26 -3.12
C LYS A 63 -19.14 -10.39 -2.43
N ALA A 64 -18.89 -9.97 -1.19
CA ALA A 64 -19.79 -9.10 -0.44
C ALA A 64 -19.94 -7.73 -1.10
N CYS A 65 -18.86 -7.17 -1.67
CA CYS A 65 -18.92 -5.93 -2.45
C CYS A 65 -19.80 -6.08 -3.68
N ASP A 66 -19.71 -7.19 -4.41
CA ASP A 66 -20.56 -7.46 -5.57
C ASP A 66 -22.02 -7.57 -5.18
N GLU A 67 -22.33 -8.34 -4.12
CA GLU A 67 -23.70 -8.52 -3.60
C GLU A 67 -24.34 -7.20 -3.10
N ALA A 68 -23.51 -6.30 -2.54
CA ALA A 68 -23.94 -4.99 -2.07
C ALA A 68 -24.00 -3.90 -3.17
N GLY A 69 -23.66 -4.21 -4.41
CA GLY A 69 -23.65 -3.25 -5.53
C GLY A 69 -22.43 -2.31 -5.53
N TYR A 70 -21.33 -2.75 -4.92
CA TYR A 70 -20.05 -2.02 -4.87
C TYR A 70 -18.95 -2.69 -5.71
N GLY A 71 -19.30 -3.53 -6.69
CA GLY A 71 -18.37 -4.22 -7.56
C GLY A 71 -17.49 -3.31 -8.43
N ASP A 72 -17.82 -2.01 -8.52
CA ASP A 72 -17.02 -0.98 -9.18
C ASP A 72 -16.02 -0.27 -8.23
N CYS A 73 -16.05 -0.57 -6.93
CA CYS A 73 -15.02 -0.13 -5.99
C CYS A 73 -13.73 -0.93 -6.17
N ILE A 74 -12.60 -0.25 -6.06
CA ILE A 74 -11.27 -0.83 -6.16
C ILE A 74 -10.73 -1.01 -4.75
N LEU A 75 -10.58 -2.24 -4.31
CA LEU A 75 -9.97 -2.57 -3.02
C LEU A 75 -8.46 -2.51 -3.15
N CYS A 76 -7.79 -1.78 -2.26
CA CYS A 76 -6.36 -1.53 -2.33
C CYS A 76 -5.67 -1.98 -1.02
N PRO A 77 -5.24 -3.26 -0.92
CA PRO A 77 -4.41 -3.69 0.19
C PRO A 77 -3.08 -2.94 0.18
N GLU A 78 -2.65 -2.49 1.36
CA GLU A 78 -1.47 -1.64 1.52
C GLU A 78 -0.25 -2.41 2.00
N THR A 79 0.94 -2.04 1.50
CA THR A 79 2.21 -2.50 2.06
C THR A 79 2.47 -1.83 3.40
N MET A 80 2.94 -2.59 4.40
CA MET A 80 2.98 -2.18 5.80
C MET A 80 4.37 -2.00 6.35
N GLY A 81 4.54 -0.97 7.20
CA GLY A 81 5.82 -0.61 7.80
C GLY A 81 6.23 -1.45 9.02
N LYS A 82 5.28 -1.98 9.79
CA LYS A 82 5.58 -2.82 10.97
C LYS A 82 5.85 -4.25 10.56
N VAL A 83 6.94 -4.83 11.07
CA VAL A 83 7.40 -6.19 10.71
C VAL A 83 6.36 -7.27 11.00
N ASN A 84 5.56 -7.12 12.07
CA ASN A 84 4.52 -8.10 12.45
C ASN A 84 3.18 -7.92 11.69
N GLN A 85 3.04 -6.92 10.83
CA GLN A 85 1.87 -6.77 9.97
C GLN A 85 2.05 -7.55 8.67
N LEU A 86 0.95 -8.07 8.11
CA LEU A 86 0.89 -8.49 6.70
C LEU A 86 1.01 -7.25 5.83
N GLY A 87 1.83 -7.31 4.80
CA GLY A 87 2.05 -6.17 3.91
C GLY A 87 3.49 -6.08 3.40
N THR A 88 4.18 -7.23 3.24
CA THR A 88 5.30 -7.29 2.29
C THR A 88 4.77 -7.11 0.87
N LEU A 89 5.62 -6.77 -0.09
CA LEU A 89 5.21 -6.67 -1.48
C LEU A 89 4.56 -7.95 -1.99
N ASP A 90 5.17 -9.10 -1.70
CA ASP A 90 4.67 -10.42 -2.14
C ASP A 90 3.30 -10.75 -1.54
N GLU A 91 3.08 -10.43 -0.27
CA GLU A 91 1.78 -10.63 0.41
C GLU A 91 0.68 -9.75 -0.20
N VAL A 92 0.99 -8.50 -0.50
CA VAL A 92 0.05 -7.58 -1.15
C VAL A 92 -0.25 -8.03 -2.58
N LEU A 93 0.76 -8.50 -3.32
CA LEU A 93 0.55 -9.08 -4.66
C LEU A 93 -0.28 -10.36 -4.60
N ALA A 94 -0.08 -11.23 -3.60
CA ALA A 94 -0.92 -12.40 -3.39
C ALA A 94 -2.39 -12.02 -3.15
N LEU A 95 -2.66 -10.99 -2.34
CA LEU A 95 -4.01 -10.44 -2.16
C LEU A 95 -4.59 -9.88 -3.47
N CYS A 96 -3.78 -9.20 -4.28
CA CYS A 96 -4.19 -8.73 -5.60
C CYS A 96 -4.49 -9.85 -6.59
N GLY A 97 -3.95 -11.06 -6.35
CA GLY A 97 -4.24 -12.26 -7.14
C GLY A 97 -5.62 -12.85 -6.90
N VAL A 98 -6.34 -12.44 -5.85
CA VAL A 98 -7.69 -12.93 -5.53
C VAL A 98 -8.72 -12.48 -6.56
N ASP A 99 -8.60 -11.25 -7.06
CA ASP A 99 -9.49 -10.69 -8.09
C ASP A 99 -8.73 -9.64 -8.91
N GLU A 100 -8.98 -9.57 -10.21
CA GLU A 100 -8.29 -8.63 -11.12
C GLU A 100 -8.59 -7.15 -10.83
N ARG A 101 -9.66 -6.85 -10.13
CA ARG A 101 -10.06 -5.48 -9.72
C ARG A 101 -9.27 -4.96 -8.52
N ILE A 102 -8.62 -5.84 -7.76
CA ILE A 102 -7.81 -5.44 -6.60
C ILE A 102 -6.52 -4.80 -7.10
N THR A 103 -6.21 -3.61 -6.63
CA THR A 103 -5.01 -2.85 -7.01
C THR A 103 -4.18 -2.58 -5.77
N PRO A 104 -2.87 -2.82 -5.76
CA PRO A 104 -2.07 -2.59 -4.57
C PRO A 104 -1.99 -1.10 -4.22
N CYS A 105 -1.91 -0.82 -2.93
CA CYS A 105 -1.37 0.43 -2.42
C CYS A 105 0.08 0.20 -1.97
N ILE A 106 1.03 0.78 -2.67
CA ILE A 106 2.44 0.69 -2.33
C ILE A 106 2.81 1.91 -1.50
N ASP A 107 2.97 1.71 -0.19
CA ASP A 107 3.57 2.73 0.66
C ASP A 107 5.10 2.53 0.70
N PHE A 108 5.80 3.45 0.05
CA PHE A 108 7.26 3.40 -0.07
C PHE A 108 7.95 3.73 1.26
N GLY A 109 7.35 4.57 2.08
CA GLY A 109 7.82 4.87 3.43
C GLY A 109 7.71 3.65 4.34
N HIS A 110 6.58 2.93 4.27
CA HIS A 110 6.39 1.67 5.00
C HIS A 110 7.44 0.62 4.63
N LEU A 111 7.69 0.40 3.35
CA LEU A 111 8.70 -0.57 2.91
C LEU A 111 10.12 -0.17 3.35
N TYR A 112 10.46 1.13 3.28
CA TYR A 112 11.70 1.66 3.83
C TYR A 112 11.83 1.38 5.32
N ALA A 113 10.80 1.69 6.10
CA ALA A 113 10.79 1.49 7.55
C ALA A 113 10.84 -0.01 7.92
N ARG A 114 10.11 -0.86 7.19
CA ARG A 114 10.09 -2.31 7.38
C ARG A 114 11.46 -2.95 7.16
N SER A 115 12.21 -2.46 6.18
CA SER A 115 13.57 -2.90 5.88
C SER A 115 14.64 -2.30 6.80
N LEU A 116 14.23 -1.50 7.79
CA LEU A 116 15.11 -0.74 8.67
C LEU A 116 16.08 0.16 7.88
N GLY A 117 15.55 0.82 6.85
CA GLY A 117 16.28 1.77 6.02
C GLY A 117 17.25 1.16 5.00
N THR A 118 17.24 -0.17 4.83
CA THR A 118 18.13 -0.83 3.84
C THR A 118 17.58 -0.81 2.43
N GLN A 119 16.26 -0.95 2.26
CA GLN A 119 15.58 -0.79 0.98
C GLN A 119 15.35 0.71 0.71
N PHE A 120 15.60 1.16 -0.48
CA PHE A 120 15.53 2.58 -0.89
C PHE A 120 16.50 3.50 -0.15
N ALA A 121 17.62 2.98 0.34
CA ALA A 121 18.69 3.82 0.88
C ALA A 121 19.24 4.76 -0.21
N GLU A 122 19.77 5.93 0.18
CA GLU A 122 20.15 6.98 -0.77
C GLU A 122 21.05 6.48 -1.91
N GLY A 123 21.97 5.58 -1.65
CA GLY A 123 22.91 5.02 -2.64
C GLY A 123 22.33 3.90 -3.52
N THR A 124 21.21 3.26 -3.12
CA THR A 124 20.61 2.11 -3.80
C THR A 124 19.19 2.37 -4.28
N ALA A 125 18.59 3.48 -3.90
CA ALA A 125 17.17 3.76 -4.10
C ALA A 125 16.70 3.56 -5.55
N ALA A 126 17.46 3.99 -6.56
CA ALA A 126 17.07 3.82 -7.96
C ALA A 126 16.97 2.35 -8.35
N ALA A 127 17.93 1.52 -7.95
CA ALA A 127 17.92 0.07 -8.23
C ALA A 127 16.79 -0.64 -7.47
N ASP A 128 16.58 -0.27 -6.20
CA ASP A 128 15.53 -0.86 -5.37
C ASP A 128 14.13 -0.52 -5.89
N TYR A 129 13.90 0.73 -6.32
CA TYR A 129 12.65 1.13 -6.98
C TYR A 129 12.44 0.40 -8.30
N ALA A 130 13.48 0.28 -9.12
CA ALA A 130 13.40 -0.45 -10.38
C ALA A 130 13.00 -1.92 -10.13
N ALA A 131 13.64 -2.60 -9.19
CA ALA A 131 13.33 -3.98 -8.84
C ALA A 131 11.90 -4.15 -8.30
N LEU A 132 11.42 -3.19 -7.48
CA LEU A 132 10.04 -3.20 -7.00
C LEU A 132 9.05 -3.04 -8.15
N LEU A 133 9.27 -2.09 -9.04
CA LEU A 133 8.40 -1.86 -10.21
C LEU A 133 8.40 -3.06 -11.16
N ASP A 134 9.54 -3.72 -11.36
CA ASP A 134 9.64 -4.97 -12.14
C ASP A 134 8.80 -6.09 -11.49
N THR A 135 8.84 -6.20 -10.16
CA THR A 135 8.05 -7.18 -9.40
C THR A 135 6.55 -6.89 -9.51
N LEU A 136 6.14 -5.61 -9.41
CA LEU A 136 4.75 -5.20 -9.63
C LEU A 136 4.27 -5.58 -11.03
N GLN A 137 5.07 -5.28 -12.05
CA GLN A 137 4.73 -5.57 -13.44
C GLN A 137 4.62 -7.07 -13.68
N ALA A 138 5.54 -7.87 -13.15
CA ALA A 138 5.50 -9.32 -13.26
C ALA A 138 4.28 -9.93 -12.55
N GLY A 139 3.90 -9.39 -11.38
CA GLY A 139 2.78 -9.91 -10.58
C GLY A 139 1.39 -9.47 -11.05
N LEU A 140 1.27 -8.28 -11.63
CA LEU A 140 -0.02 -7.68 -12.00
C LEU A 140 -0.27 -7.62 -13.51
N GLY A 141 0.77 -7.71 -14.33
CA GLY A 141 0.74 -7.35 -15.75
C GLY A 141 0.79 -5.83 -15.97
N ASP A 142 1.10 -5.44 -17.20
CA ASP A 142 1.43 -4.04 -17.55
C ASP A 142 0.30 -3.04 -17.23
N GLU A 143 -0.93 -3.38 -17.58
CA GLU A 143 -2.06 -2.45 -17.42
C GLU A 143 -2.40 -2.16 -15.95
N ARG A 144 -2.38 -3.18 -15.09
CA ARG A 144 -2.64 -2.99 -13.65
C ARG A 144 -1.47 -2.31 -12.95
N ALA A 145 -0.24 -2.71 -13.29
CA ALA A 145 0.97 -2.09 -12.75
C ALA A 145 1.13 -0.63 -13.17
N LYS A 146 0.55 -0.21 -14.31
CA LYS A 146 0.64 1.17 -14.78
C LYS A 146 -0.05 2.19 -13.86
N GLN A 147 -1.12 1.79 -13.18
CA GLN A 147 -2.01 2.69 -12.43
C GLN A 147 -2.19 2.27 -10.96
N PHE A 148 -1.18 1.67 -10.35
CA PHE A 148 -1.27 1.31 -8.93
C PHE A 148 -1.53 2.55 -8.03
N HIS A 149 -1.95 2.31 -6.79
CA HIS A 149 -2.03 3.36 -5.78
C HIS A 149 -0.72 3.40 -5.00
N ALA A 150 -0.29 4.58 -4.59
CA ALA A 150 0.92 4.75 -3.80
C ALA A 150 0.71 5.74 -2.67
N HIS A 151 1.30 5.43 -1.51
CA HIS A 151 1.55 6.39 -0.45
C HIS A 151 3.04 6.74 -0.41
N PHE A 152 3.33 7.95 -0.02
CA PHE A 152 4.70 8.41 0.11
C PHE A 152 4.85 9.38 1.28
N SER A 153 5.79 9.08 2.17
CA SER A 153 6.30 9.98 3.19
C SER A 153 7.70 9.52 3.60
N ARG A 154 8.47 10.33 4.28
CA ARG A 154 9.60 9.84 5.05
C ARG A 154 9.10 9.18 6.31
N ILE A 155 9.77 8.13 6.79
CA ILE A 155 9.33 7.38 7.97
C ILE A 155 10.51 7.10 8.91
N ALA A 156 10.35 7.47 10.18
CA ALA A 156 11.20 6.99 11.23
C ALA A 156 10.86 5.54 11.60
N TYR A 157 11.86 4.76 11.96
CA TYR A 157 11.67 3.36 12.31
C TYR A 157 12.42 2.95 13.59
N THR A 158 12.05 1.79 14.11
CA THR A 158 12.70 1.08 15.22
C THR A 158 12.95 -0.36 14.78
N LYS A 159 13.49 -1.21 15.65
CA LYS A 159 13.66 -2.65 15.37
C LYS A 159 12.35 -3.37 14.97
N GLY A 160 11.20 -2.83 15.34
CA GLY A 160 9.87 -3.34 14.97
C GLY A 160 9.34 -2.82 13.64
N GLY A 161 10.12 -2.03 12.90
CA GLY A 161 9.72 -1.32 11.69
C GLY A 161 9.22 0.09 11.98
N GLU A 162 8.22 0.53 11.26
CA GLU A 162 7.62 1.87 11.32
C GLU A 162 7.38 2.38 12.75
N LYS A 163 7.79 3.63 12.98
CA LYS A 163 7.54 4.38 14.21
C LYS A 163 6.54 5.52 13.99
N CYS A 164 6.81 6.39 13.03
CA CYS A 164 5.92 7.51 12.67
C CYS A 164 6.28 8.08 11.30
N HIS A 165 5.28 8.65 10.64
CA HIS A 165 5.47 9.45 9.44
C HIS A 165 6.19 10.75 9.75
N LEU A 166 7.05 11.17 8.85
CA LEU A 166 7.82 12.40 8.87
C LEU A 166 7.47 13.24 7.64
N THR A 167 8.10 14.40 7.52
CA THR A 167 7.95 15.33 6.39
C THR A 167 9.15 15.24 5.45
N PHE A 168 9.06 15.81 4.25
CA PHE A 168 10.21 15.88 3.33
C PHE A 168 11.34 16.79 3.84
N ALA A 169 11.06 17.67 4.80
CA ALA A 169 12.07 18.49 5.46
C ALA A 169 12.98 17.70 6.43
N ASP A 170 12.52 16.53 6.88
CA ASP A 170 13.34 15.65 7.71
C ASP A 170 14.45 15.03 6.88
N THR A 171 15.68 15.01 7.39
CA THR A 171 16.86 14.56 6.65
C THR A 171 17.50 13.28 7.20
N GLU A 172 17.06 12.84 8.39
CA GLU A 172 17.62 11.65 9.06
C GLU A 172 17.14 10.34 8.43
N TYR A 173 15.88 10.32 7.94
CA TYR A 173 15.25 9.13 7.39
C TYR A 173 14.85 9.35 5.93
N GLY A 174 14.68 8.23 5.20
CA GLY A 174 14.18 8.17 3.84
C GLY A 174 12.72 7.75 3.76
N PRO A 175 12.29 7.30 2.60
CA PRO A 175 13.06 7.16 1.36
C PRO A 175 13.20 8.46 0.55
N PRO A 176 14.16 8.57 -0.39
CA PRO A 176 14.24 9.69 -1.33
C PRO A 176 13.21 9.51 -2.46
N HIS A 177 12.47 10.55 -2.83
CA HIS A 177 11.42 10.49 -3.84
C HIS A 177 11.92 10.68 -5.29
N ALA A 178 12.98 11.45 -5.50
CA ALA A 178 13.43 11.80 -6.84
C ALA A 178 13.77 10.59 -7.75
N PRO A 179 14.48 9.54 -7.27
CA PRO A 179 14.74 8.36 -8.09
C PRO A 179 13.48 7.60 -8.49
N LEU A 180 12.46 7.54 -7.61
CA LEU A 180 11.17 6.94 -7.93
C LEU A 180 10.48 7.70 -9.05
N LEU A 181 10.38 9.03 -8.94
CA LEU A 181 9.70 9.87 -9.93
C LEU A 181 10.36 9.77 -11.30
N ALA A 182 11.71 9.71 -11.35
CA ALA A 182 12.45 9.51 -12.59
C ALA A 182 12.07 8.19 -13.29
N LEU A 183 12.03 7.08 -12.53
CA LEU A 183 11.62 5.76 -13.05
C LEU A 183 10.15 5.73 -13.50
N LEU A 184 9.24 6.35 -12.74
CA LEU A 184 7.84 6.43 -13.13
C LEU A 184 7.69 7.15 -14.47
N LYS A 185 8.40 8.27 -14.67
CA LYS A 185 8.39 9.03 -15.92
C LYS A 185 9.01 8.24 -17.07
N GLU A 186 10.18 7.64 -16.86
CA GLU A 186 10.89 6.82 -17.85
C GLU A 186 10.03 5.65 -18.36
N ARG A 187 9.35 4.97 -17.44
CA ARG A 187 8.53 3.78 -17.74
C ARG A 187 7.10 4.10 -18.15
N GLY A 188 6.69 5.36 -18.15
CA GLY A 188 5.32 5.79 -18.46
C GLY A 188 4.27 5.27 -17.48
N LEU A 189 4.66 5.06 -16.21
CA LEU A 189 3.77 4.65 -15.14
C LEU A 189 3.04 5.87 -14.56
N THR A 190 1.76 5.71 -14.24
CA THR A 190 0.89 6.81 -13.81
C THR A 190 0.13 6.46 -12.52
N PRO A 191 0.83 6.10 -11.43
CA PRO A 191 0.16 5.83 -10.17
C PRO A 191 -0.52 7.08 -9.62
N THR A 192 -1.55 6.88 -8.78
CA THR A 192 -2.01 7.94 -7.90
C THR A 192 -1.13 7.94 -6.67
N ILE A 193 -0.46 9.04 -6.36
CA ILE A 193 0.40 9.17 -5.18
C ILE A 193 -0.24 10.12 -4.18
N ILE A 194 -0.38 9.67 -2.93
CA ILE A 194 -0.85 10.47 -1.80
C ILE A 194 0.29 10.59 -0.79
N CYS A 195 0.56 11.82 -0.33
CA CYS A 195 1.52 12.05 0.75
C CYS A 195 0.86 11.85 2.11
N GLU A 196 1.51 11.04 2.97
CA GLU A 196 1.09 10.80 4.35
C GLU A 196 2.00 11.50 5.38
N SER A 197 2.67 12.56 4.95
CA SER A 197 3.57 13.35 5.77
C SER A 197 2.88 13.94 6.99
N ALA A 198 3.60 14.05 8.11
CA ALA A 198 3.06 14.53 9.38
C ALA A 198 2.76 16.04 9.34
N GLY A 199 1.59 16.40 8.81
CA GLY A 199 1.08 17.78 8.80
C GLY A 199 1.43 18.61 7.56
N THR A 200 2.26 18.10 6.63
CA THR A 200 2.70 18.81 5.40
C THR A 200 2.30 18.05 4.13
N GLN A 201 1.17 17.32 4.15
CA GLN A 201 0.75 16.48 3.03
C GLN A 201 0.64 17.25 1.71
N ALA A 202 0.07 18.44 1.76
CA ALA A 202 -0.14 19.27 0.56
C ALA A 202 1.17 19.85 0.02
N GLU A 203 2.04 20.33 0.90
CA GLU A 203 3.35 20.89 0.56
C GLU A 203 4.27 19.82 -0.02
N ASP A 204 4.30 18.65 0.57
CA ASP A 204 5.11 17.53 0.10
C ASP A 204 4.57 16.96 -1.22
N ALA A 205 3.25 16.92 -1.41
CA ALA A 205 2.65 16.57 -2.70
C ALA A 205 2.99 17.60 -3.79
N ALA A 206 3.03 18.89 -3.46
CA ALA A 206 3.46 19.93 -4.38
C ALA A 206 4.94 19.80 -4.75
N GLU A 207 5.80 19.39 -3.81
CA GLU A 207 7.22 19.11 -4.09
C GLU A 207 7.40 17.89 -5.02
N LEU A 208 6.62 16.80 -4.82
CA LEU A 208 6.60 15.68 -5.76
C LEU A 208 6.22 16.14 -7.19
N ALA A 209 5.14 16.92 -7.29
CA ALA A 209 4.68 17.43 -8.59
C ALA A 209 5.73 18.33 -9.27
N LYS A 210 6.37 19.21 -8.52
CA LYS A 210 7.45 20.07 -9.00
C LYS A 210 8.66 19.26 -9.45
N THR A 211 9.10 18.30 -8.65
CA THR A 211 10.21 17.39 -8.99
C THR A 211 9.91 16.63 -10.26
N TYR A 212 8.71 16.06 -10.40
CA TYR A 212 8.29 15.32 -11.60
C TYR A 212 8.24 16.20 -12.85
N ALA A 213 7.78 17.43 -12.72
CA ALA A 213 7.72 18.39 -13.83
C ALA A 213 9.12 18.81 -14.31
N ALA A 214 10.13 18.80 -13.46
CA ALA A 214 11.50 19.18 -13.77
C ALA A 214 12.32 18.06 -14.45
N LEU A 215 11.86 16.81 -14.40
CA LEU A 215 12.46 15.66 -15.11
C LEU A 215 12.17 15.73 -16.63
#